data_b8bf213d6c76cce781e38805cbca016d
#
_entry.id   b8bf213d6c76cce781e38805cbca016d
#
_cell.length_a   1.000
_cell.length_b   1.000
_cell.length_c   1.000
_cell.angle_alpha   90.00
_cell.angle_beta   90.00
_cell.angle_gamma   90.00
#
_symmetry.space_group_name_H-M   'P 1'
#
loop_
_entity.id
_entity.type
_entity.pdbx_description
1 polymer ?
#
loop_
_entity_poly.entity_id
_entity_poly.type
_entity_poly.pdbx_seq_one_letter_code
_entity_poly.pdbx_strand_id
1 'polypeptide(L)'
;GLGTNILGYSNDFVDRAVQKTLNNGNLSTLNCPEEVYLAEKLIKIHPWAQMVHFARSGGEANAIAIRIARAAINKNKVAVCGYHGWHDWYLSANLNNRNSLDTHLYPNLKYKGVPNDLKNSIYTFNYNDIDKLSEIITKDKQVGIIKMEVERDQKPNKGFLKKVRKLADDNGIILIFDECTSGFRETFGGLHLKYNVVPDIAMF
;
A
#
# COMPACT_ATOMS: atom_id res chain seq x y z
N GLY A 1 11.23 11.62 -9.83
CA GLY A 1 10.93 10.42 -9.07
C GLY A 1 10.50 9.27 -9.95
N LEU A 2 10.74 8.06 -9.51
CA LEU A 2 10.34 6.86 -10.24
C LEU A 2 8.80 6.73 -10.24
N GLY A 3 8.19 6.93 -11.42
CA GLY A 3 6.76 6.76 -11.61
C GLY A 3 5.84 7.82 -10.96
N THR A 4 6.38 8.88 -10.37
CA THR A 4 5.57 9.92 -9.70
C THR A 4 5.05 10.99 -10.66
N ASN A 5 5.80 11.34 -11.67
CA ASN A 5 5.47 12.41 -12.61
C ASN A 5 4.72 11.88 -13.83
N ILE A 6 3.51 11.37 -13.62
CA ILE A 6 2.72 10.76 -14.70
C ILE A 6 2.25 11.75 -15.78
N LEU A 7 2.24 13.05 -15.48
CA LEU A 7 1.95 14.12 -16.43
C LEU A 7 3.23 14.74 -17.04
N GLY A 8 4.41 14.21 -16.70
CA GLY A 8 5.71 14.78 -17.09
C GLY A 8 6.16 15.90 -16.17
N TYR A 9 7.35 16.44 -16.48
CA TYR A 9 7.91 17.60 -15.79
C TYR A 9 7.31 18.89 -16.34
N SER A 10 7.17 19.91 -15.49
CA SER A 10 6.71 21.26 -15.88
C SER A 10 5.39 21.23 -16.66
N ASN A 11 4.37 20.61 -16.10
CA ASN A 11 3.04 20.66 -16.69
C ASN A 11 2.39 22.01 -16.38
N ASP A 12 2.18 22.84 -17.41
CA ASP A 12 1.67 24.23 -17.27
C ASP A 12 0.34 24.33 -16.51
N PHE A 13 -0.53 23.35 -16.65
CA PHE A 13 -1.81 23.35 -15.93
C PHE A 13 -1.60 23.17 -14.44
N VAL A 14 -0.75 22.22 -14.05
CA VAL A 14 -0.39 21.96 -12.66
C VAL A 14 0.38 23.14 -12.08
N ASP A 15 1.39 23.64 -12.79
CA ASP A 15 2.26 24.72 -12.31
C ASP A 15 1.48 26.00 -12.04
N ARG A 16 0.53 26.37 -12.92
CA ARG A 16 -0.36 27.51 -12.69
C ARG A 16 -1.26 27.33 -11.47
N ALA A 17 -1.78 26.12 -11.23
CA ALA A 17 -2.60 25.85 -10.07
C ALA A 17 -1.78 25.94 -8.76
N VAL A 18 -0.57 25.40 -8.77
CA VAL A 18 0.37 25.49 -7.64
C VAL A 18 0.73 26.96 -7.36
N GLN A 19 1.09 27.73 -8.38
CA GLN A 19 1.43 29.16 -8.24
C GLN A 19 0.28 29.97 -7.64
N LYS A 20 -0.94 29.69 -8.07
CA LYS A 20 -2.14 30.35 -7.51
C LYS A 20 -2.32 30.02 -6.02
N THR A 21 -2.12 28.76 -5.64
CA THR A 21 -2.27 28.31 -4.24
C THR A 21 -1.17 28.88 -3.34
N LEU A 22 0.08 28.96 -3.83
CA LEU A 22 1.19 29.57 -3.10
C LEU A 22 0.94 31.02 -2.69
N ASN A 23 0.20 31.78 -3.50
CA ASN A 23 -0.16 33.17 -3.17
C ASN A 23 -1.11 33.27 -1.96
N ASN A 24 -1.79 32.18 -1.59
CA ASN A 24 -2.65 32.11 -0.40
C ASN A 24 -1.88 31.57 0.84
N GLY A 25 -0.62 31.21 0.68
CA GLY A 25 0.21 30.58 1.69
C GLY A 25 0.36 29.06 1.48
N ASN A 26 1.53 28.55 1.80
CA ASN A 26 1.90 27.15 1.58
C ASN A 26 1.93 26.29 2.85
N LEU A 27 1.59 26.87 3.99
CA LEU A 27 1.54 26.18 5.28
C LEU A 27 0.45 26.76 6.15
N SER A 28 -0.37 25.91 6.73
CA SER A 28 -1.38 26.31 7.69
C SER A 28 -1.48 25.30 8.84
N THR A 29 -2.00 25.74 9.98
CA THR A 29 -2.27 24.85 11.12
C THR A 29 -3.55 24.04 10.97
N LEU A 30 -4.43 24.44 10.07
CA LEU A 30 -5.66 23.76 9.72
C LEU A 30 -5.53 23.15 8.32
N ASN A 31 -6.37 22.18 8.02
CA ASN A 31 -6.42 21.59 6.68
C ASN A 31 -6.72 22.69 5.65
N CYS A 32 -5.98 22.70 4.55
CA CYS A 32 -6.26 23.61 3.46
C CYS A 32 -7.47 23.10 2.64
N PRO A 33 -8.17 24.02 1.93
CA PRO A 33 -9.31 23.63 1.11
C PRO A 33 -8.97 22.56 0.06
N GLU A 34 -7.78 22.60 -0.50
CA GLU A 34 -7.32 21.65 -1.52
C GLU A 34 -7.25 20.22 -0.99
N GLU A 35 -6.85 20.02 0.28
CA GLU A 35 -6.87 18.68 0.91
C GLU A 35 -8.30 18.16 1.02
N VAL A 36 -9.24 19.00 1.45
CA VAL A 36 -10.65 18.62 1.57
C VAL A 36 -11.24 18.26 0.20
N TYR A 37 -11.04 19.11 -0.80
CA TYR A 37 -11.54 18.86 -2.16
C TYR A 37 -10.93 17.61 -2.79
N LEU A 38 -9.65 17.35 -2.55
CA LEU A 38 -9.00 16.14 -3.04
C LEU A 38 -9.56 14.90 -2.33
N ALA A 39 -9.75 14.95 -1.00
CA ALA A 39 -10.33 13.86 -0.24
C ALA A 39 -11.75 13.51 -0.72
N GLU A 40 -12.61 14.51 -0.89
CA GLU A 40 -13.95 14.32 -1.43
C GLU A 40 -13.94 13.70 -2.83
N LYS A 41 -13.03 14.15 -3.68
CA LYS A 41 -12.89 13.62 -5.03
C LYS A 41 -12.42 12.17 -5.03
N LEU A 42 -11.47 11.80 -4.15
CA LEU A 42 -11.00 10.44 -3.99
C LEU A 42 -12.10 9.51 -3.49
N ILE A 43 -12.89 9.93 -2.49
CA ILE A 43 -14.03 9.15 -2.00
C ILE A 43 -15.09 8.97 -3.10
N LYS A 44 -15.33 10.00 -3.92
CA LYS A 44 -16.27 9.88 -5.05
C LYS A 44 -15.80 8.88 -6.11
N ILE A 45 -14.49 8.77 -6.33
CA ILE A 45 -13.90 7.77 -7.25
C ILE A 45 -13.92 6.37 -6.61
N HIS A 46 -13.79 6.30 -5.29
CA HIS A 46 -13.72 5.07 -4.51
C HIS A 46 -14.87 5.00 -3.49
N PRO A 47 -16.13 4.76 -3.94
CA PRO A 47 -17.31 4.85 -3.07
C PRO A 47 -17.34 3.79 -1.95
N TRP A 48 -16.43 2.82 -1.96
CA TRP A 48 -16.19 1.89 -0.88
C TRP A 48 -15.38 2.49 0.28
N ALA A 49 -14.62 3.57 0.02
CA ALA A 49 -13.82 4.26 1.03
C ALA A 49 -14.65 5.34 1.74
N GLN A 50 -14.41 5.52 3.04
CA GLN A 50 -15.09 6.52 3.86
C GLN A 50 -14.17 7.68 4.24
N MET A 51 -12.85 7.46 4.25
CA MET A 51 -11.86 8.45 4.70
C MET A 51 -10.61 8.41 3.82
N VAL A 52 -9.92 9.54 3.78
CA VAL A 52 -8.64 9.71 3.10
C VAL A 52 -7.62 10.24 4.11
N HIS A 53 -6.41 9.74 4.04
CA HIS A 53 -5.27 10.26 4.78
C HIS A 53 -4.13 10.56 3.82
N PHE A 54 -3.60 11.77 3.88
CA PHE A 54 -2.49 12.19 3.03
C PHE A 54 -1.14 11.93 3.71
N ALA A 55 -0.15 11.58 2.90
CA ALA A 55 1.23 11.36 3.30
C ALA A 55 2.17 11.99 2.26
N ARG A 56 3.43 12.18 2.62
CA ARG A 56 4.43 12.82 1.75
C ARG A 56 5.16 11.85 0.84
N SER A 57 5.16 10.57 1.19
CA SER A 57 5.82 9.52 0.41
C SER A 57 5.08 8.19 0.52
N GLY A 58 5.31 7.29 -0.46
CA GLY A 58 4.74 5.95 -0.42
C GLY A 58 5.16 5.15 0.82
N GLY A 59 6.40 5.30 1.27
CA GLY A 59 6.87 4.64 2.50
C GLY A 59 6.11 5.10 3.75
N GLU A 60 5.87 6.41 3.87
CA GLU A 60 5.10 6.99 4.96
C GLU A 60 3.63 6.52 4.90
N ALA A 61 3.00 6.61 3.73
CA ALA A 61 1.63 6.12 3.53
C ALA A 61 1.50 4.63 3.87
N ASN A 62 2.49 3.81 3.50
CA ASN A 62 2.57 2.39 3.87
C ASN A 62 2.62 2.19 5.39
N ALA A 63 3.47 2.94 6.09
CA ALA A 63 3.58 2.84 7.55
C ALA A 63 2.27 3.27 8.27
N ILE A 64 1.63 4.33 7.79
CA ILE A 64 0.32 4.79 8.28
C ILE A 64 -0.74 3.70 8.07
N ALA A 65 -0.85 3.14 6.87
CA ALA A 65 -1.83 2.11 6.55
C ALA A 65 -1.67 0.86 7.44
N ILE A 66 -0.43 0.40 7.63
CA ILE A 66 -0.14 -0.73 8.52
C ILE A 66 -0.51 -0.41 9.98
N ARG A 67 -0.23 0.80 10.46
CA ARG A 67 -0.57 1.21 11.81
C ARG A 67 -2.09 1.26 12.04
N ILE A 68 -2.82 1.83 11.09
CA ILE A 68 -4.30 1.87 11.13
C ILE A 68 -4.86 0.44 11.16
N ALA A 69 -4.39 -0.41 10.25
CA ALA A 69 -4.86 -1.79 10.17
C ALA A 69 -4.58 -2.59 11.44
N ARG A 70 -3.37 -2.47 12.02
CA ARG A 70 -3.04 -3.10 13.31
C ARG A 70 -3.97 -2.65 14.43
N ALA A 71 -4.25 -1.35 14.51
CA ALA A 71 -5.15 -0.79 15.52
C ALA A 71 -6.58 -1.28 15.34
N ALA A 72 -7.08 -1.38 14.11
CA ALA A 72 -8.44 -1.79 13.81
C ALA A 72 -8.72 -3.27 14.16
N ILE A 73 -7.73 -4.14 13.97
CA ILE A 73 -7.92 -5.59 14.12
C ILE A 73 -7.26 -6.17 15.39
N ASN A 74 -6.47 -5.38 16.10
CA ASN A 74 -5.69 -5.80 17.27
C ASN A 74 -4.79 -7.03 16.99
N LYS A 75 -4.19 -7.10 15.78
CA LYS A 75 -3.21 -8.11 15.37
C LYS A 75 -1.99 -7.42 14.78
N ASN A 76 -0.81 -7.97 15.03
CA ASN A 76 0.45 -7.28 14.73
C ASN A 76 1.18 -7.78 13.49
N LYS A 77 0.83 -8.97 12.98
CA LYS A 77 1.58 -9.62 11.90
C LYS A 77 0.97 -9.37 10.54
N VAL A 78 1.85 -9.25 9.55
CA VAL A 78 1.50 -8.86 8.17
C VAL A 78 2.06 -9.88 7.19
N ALA A 79 1.25 -10.34 6.24
CA ALA A 79 1.71 -11.04 5.05
C ALA A 79 1.92 -10.03 3.93
N VAL A 80 3.12 -9.97 3.33
CA VAL A 80 3.47 -8.98 2.30
C VAL A 80 3.85 -9.62 0.98
N CYS A 81 3.46 -8.97 -0.11
CA CYS A 81 3.91 -9.27 -1.47
C CYS A 81 4.15 -7.97 -2.23
N GLY A 82 5.36 -7.79 -2.75
CA GLY A 82 5.76 -6.58 -3.47
C GLY A 82 6.68 -5.68 -2.65
N TYR A 83 6.99 -4.51 -3.21
CA TYR A 83 7.86 -3.52 -2.59
C TYR A 83 7.03 -2.43 -1.89
N HIS A 84 7.31 -2.17 -0.62
CA HIS A 84 6.53 -1.24 0.19
C HIS A 84 7.38 -0.19 0.92
N GLY A 85 8.49 0.19 0.33
CA GLY A 85 9.38 1.20 0.90
C GLY A 85 10.50 0.62 1.76
N TRP A 86 11.05 1.46 2.64
CA TRP A 86 12.26 1.17 3.41
C TRP A 86 12.07 1.31 4.93
N HIS A 87 10.83 1.49 5.39
CA HIS A 87 10.54 1.63 6.81
C HIS A 87 10.75 0.31 7.57
N ASP A 88 11.05 0.42 8.85
CA ASP A 88 11.39 -0.69 9.73
C ASP A 88 10.37 -1.83 9.69
N TRP A 89 9.09 -1.50 9.65
CA TRP A 89 8.02 -2.50 9.62
C TRP A 89 8.17 -3.44 8.42
N TYR A 90 8.61 -2.94 7.25
CA TYR A 90 8.77 -3.74 6.04
C TYR A 90 10.12 -4.46 6.01
N LEU A 91 11.22 -3.75 6.32
CA LEU A 91 12.56 -4.32 6.34
C LEU A 91 12.75 -5.38 7.42
N SER A 92 11.90 -5.42 8.44
CA SER A 92 11.90 -6.44 9.49
C SER A 92 11.67 -7.86 8.95
N ALA A 93 11.12 -8.03 7.74
CA ALA A 93 11.03 -9.32 7.07
C ALA A 93 12.42 -9.98 6.94
N ASN A 94 13.48 -9.20 6.72
CA ASN A 94 14.85 -9.68 6.59
C ASN A 94 15.52 -10.00 7.94
N LEU A 95 14.90 -9.73 9.08
CA LEU A 95 15.40 -10.18 10.40
C LEU A 95 15.21 -11.70 10.59
N ASN A 96 14.25 -12.30 9.92
CA ASN A 96 14.00 -13.74 9.99
C ASN A 96 14.93 -14.53 9.05
N ASN A 97 15.01 -14.08 7.81
CA ASN A 97 15.88 -14.57 6.78
C ASN A 97 16.37 -13.38 5.97
N ARG A 98 17.68 -13.23 5.84
CA ARG A 98 18.33 -12.07 5.20
C ARG A 98 17.86 -11.79 3.77
N ASN A 99 17.27 -12.79 3.12
CA ASN A 99 16.85 -12.74 1.73
C ASN A 99 15.32 -12.78 1.56
N SER A 100 14.54 -12.58 2.63
CA SER A 100 13.07 -12.67 2.55
C SER A 100 12.46 -11.70 1.55
N LEU A 101 13.09 -10.56 1.30
CA LEU A 101 12.61 -9.53 0.37
C LEU A 101 13.27 -9.56 -1.01
N ASP A 102 14.22 -10.45 -1.28
CA ASP A 102 15.01 -10.45 -2.52
C ASP A 102 14.18 -10.71 -3.79
N THR A 103 13.03 -11.38 -3.65
CA THR A 103 12.11 -11.64 -4.76
C THR A 103 11.07 -10.54 -4.97
N HIS A 104 11.11 -9.45 -4.18
CA HIS A 104 10.04 -8.45 -4.19
C HIS A 104 10.31 -7.21 -5.04
N LEU A 105 11.50 -6.80 -5.27
CA LEU A 105 11.93 -5.77 -6.23
C LEU A 105 13.42 -5.51 -6.16
N TYR A 106 13.92 -5.23 -4.95
CA TYR A 106 15.33 -4.91 -4.73
C TYR A 106 15.98 -6.02 -3.91
N PRO A 107 16.86 -6.83 -4.52
CA PRO A 107 17.63 -7.81 -3.77
C PRO A 107 18.61 -7.11 -2.82
N ASN A 108 18.98 -7.79 -1.75
CA ASN A 108 19.93 -7.31 -0.75
C ASN A 108 19.53 -6.02 -0.02
N LEU A 109 18.25 -5.78 0.20
CA LEU A 109 17.79 -4.67 1.04
C LEU A 109 18.39 -4.78 2.43
N LYS A 110 19.10 -3.73 2.84
CA LYS A 110 19.76 -3.71 4.15
C LYS A 110 18.73 -3.47 5.25
N TYR A 111 18.81 -4.28 6.30
CA TYR A 111 17.96 -4.18 7.50
C TYR A 111 18.75 -3.75 8.75
N LYS A 112 20.02 -3.38 8.59
CA LYS A 112 20.87 -2.92 9.70
C LYS A 112 20.26 -1.66 10.31
N GLY A 113 20.01 -1.69 11.61
CA GLY A 113 19.32 -0.63 12.34
C GLY A 113 17.84 -0.87 12.61
N VAL A 114 17.23 -1.87 11.96
CA VAL A 114 15.85 -2.29 12.26
C VAL A 114 15.82 -2.94 13.65
N PRO A 115 14.91 -2.52 14.57
CA PRO A 115 14.79 -3.11 15.89
C PRO A 115 14.49 -4.60 15.87
N ASN A 116 15.22 -5.39 16.67
CA ASN A 116 15.06 -6.84 16.74
C ASN A 116 13.67 -7.27 17.23
N ASP A 117 12.99 -6.45 18.01
CA ASP A 117 11.63 -6.72 18.51
C ASP A 117 10.59 -6.84 17.38
N LEU A 118 10.92 -6.34 16.19
CA LEU A 118 10.10 -6.51 14.99
C LEU A 118 10.29 -7.88 14.30
N LYS A 119 11.20 -8.72 14.79
CA LYS A 119 11.39 -10.06 14.26
C LYS A 119 10.09 -10.87 14.31
N ASN A 120 9.81 -11.65 13.27
CA ASN A 120 8.57 -12.44 13.11
C ASN A 120 7.28 -11.63 12.98
N SER A 121 7.35 -10.31 12.72
CA SER A 121 6.17 -9.49 12.47
C SER A 121 5.72 -9.50 11.02
N ILE A 122 6.61 -9.87 10.07
CA ILE A 122 6.34 -9.86 8.63
C ILE A 122 6.63 -11.25 8.03
N TYR A 123 5.68 -11.74 7.25
CA TYR A 123 5.80 -12.92 6.39
C TYR A 123 5.77 -12.49 4.93
N THR A 124 6.61 -13.08 4.10
CA THR A 124 6.64 -12.80 2.66
C THR A 124 5.99 -13.94 1.87
N PHE A 125 5.28 -13.60 0.80
CA PHE A 125 4.80 -14.55 -0.20
C PHE A 125 4.99 -13.98 -1.59
N ASN A 126 5.15 -14.84 -2.60
CA ASN A 126 5.35 -14.40 -3.98
C ASN A 126 4.00 -14.07 -4.64
N TYR A 127 4.06 -13.18 -5.65
CA TYR A 127 2.90 -12.85 -6.44
C TYR A 127 2.34 -14.10 -7.16
N ASN A 128 1.02 -14.22 -7.22
CA ASN A 128 0.29 -15.40 -7.72
C ASN A 128 0.41 -16.68 -6.88
N ASP A 129 1.06 -16.66 -5.72
CA ASP A 129 1.20 -17.81 -4.82
C ASP A 129 0.15 -17.78 -3.70
N ILE A 130 -1.08 -18.16 -4.05
CA ILE A 130 -2.19 -18.20 -3.08
C ILE A 130 -2.01 -19.31 -2.03
N ASP A 131 -1.33 -20.39 -2.39
CA ASP A 131 -1.14 -21.54 -1.50
C ASP A 131 -0.19 -21.16 -0.38
N LYS A 132 0.90 -20.45 -0.69
CA LYS A 132 1.81 -19.90 0.33
C LYS A 132 1.14 -18.90 1.25
N LEU A 133 0.31 -18.01 0.71
CA LEU A 133 -0.46 -17.07 1.53
C LEU A 133 -1.42 -17.81 2.46
N SER A 134 -2.12 -18.81 1.98
CA SER A 134 -3.01 -19.65 2.78
C SER A 134 -2.27 -20.41 3.89
N GLU A 135 -1.08 -20.96 3.57
CA GLU A 135 -0.20 -21.62 4.54
C GLU A 135 0.18 -20.67 5.68
N ILE A 136 0.61 -19.44 5.35
CA ILE A 136 1.00 -18.42 6.34
C ILE A 136 -0.16 -18.12 7.30
N ILE A 137 -1.36 -17.86 6.76
CA ILE A 137 -2.55 -17.51 7.55
C ILE A 137 -3.03 -18.69 8.42
N THR A 138 -2.87 -19.91 7.91
CA THR A 138 -3.24 -21.11 8.65
C THR A 138 -2.30 -21.36 9.82
N LYS A 139 -0.99 -21.20 9.60
CA LYS A 139 0.06 -21.44 10.60
C LYS A 139 0.11 -20.39 11.70
N ASP A 140 -0.21 -19.14 11.38
CA ASP A 140 -0.12 -18.05 12.34
C ASP A 140 -1.38 -17.18 12.36
N LYS A 141 -2.23 -17.40 13.35
CA LYS A 141 -3.50 -16.68 13.54
C LYS A 141 -3.33 -15.21 13.96
N GLN A 142 -2.10 -14.78 14.27
CA GLN A 142 -1.76 -13.38 14.53
C GLN A 142 -1.57 -12.58 13.24
N VAL A 143 -1.54 -13.21 12.07
CA VAL A 143 -1.58 -12.50 10.78
C VAL A 143 -2.96 -11.86 10.65
N GLY A 144 -2.98 -10.54 10.68
CA GLY A 144 -4.20 -9.73 10.60
C GLY A 144 -4.26 -8.85 9.36
N ILE A 145 -3.17 -8.79 8.59
CA ILE A 145 -3.06 -7.89 7.46
C ILE A 145 -2.43 -8.64 6.28
N ILE A 146 -3.03 -8.49 5.11
CA ILE A 146 -2.41 -8.81 3.83
C ILE A 146 -2.11 -7.49 3.15
N LYS A 147 -0.85 -7.26 2.79
CA LYS A 147 -0.44 -6.09 2.02
C LYS A 147 0.26 -6.49 0.75
N MET A 148 -0.22 -6.01 -0.40
CA MET A 148 0.35 -6.36 -1.68
C MET A 148 0.14 -5.27 -2.73
N GLU A 149 0.96 -5.30 -3.77
CA GLU A 149 0.70 -4.55 -4.99
C GLU A 149 -0.38 -5.27 -5.81
N VAL A 150 -1.24 -4.51 -6.49
CA VAL A 150 -2.28 -5.11 -7.35
C VAL A 150 -1.66 -5.73 -8.59
N GLU A 151 -0.73 -5.03 -9.20
CA GLU A 151 0.05 -5.49 -10.35
C GLU A 151 1.32 -4.64 -10.45
N ARG A 152 2.43 -5.25 -10.87
CA ARG A 152 3.66 -4.56 -11.21
C ARG A 152 4.29 -5.20 -12.44
N ASP A 153 5.10 -6.23 -12.26
CA ASP A 153 5.84 -6.91 -13.34
C ASP A 153 5.06 -8.08 -13.92
N GLN A 154 4.10 -8.58 -13.18
CA GLN A 154 3.27 -9.73 -13.55
C GLN A 154 1.80 -9.40 -13.39
N LYS A 155 1.01 -9.86 -14.34
CA LYS A 155 -0.45 -9.82 -14.23
C LYS A 155 -0.96 -10.87 -13.25
N PRO A 156 -2.06 -10.59 -12.55
CA PRO A 156 -2.66 -11.60 -11.69
C PRO A 156 -3.18 -12.78 -12.52
N ASN A 157 -2.86 -13.98 -12.08
CA ASN A 157 -3.47 -15.19 -12.62
C ASN A 157 -4.99 -15.09 -12.46
N LYS A 158 -5.73 -15.78 -13.36
CA LYS A 158 -7.20 -15.76 -13.35
C LYS A 158 -7.75 -16.03 -11.95
N GLY A 159 -8.40 -15.03 -11.37
CA GLY A 159 -9.06 -15.13 -10.07
C GLY A 159 -8.13 -14.98 -8.85
N PHE A 160 -6.82 -14.75 -9.01
CA PHE A 160 -5.88 -14.64 -7.90
C PHE A 160 -6.30 -13.55 -6.89
N LEU A 161 -6.53 -12.31 -7.35
CA LEU A 161 -6.92 -11.21 -6.46
C LEU A 161 -8.26 -11.48 -5.75
N LYS A 162 -9.22 -12.11 -6.44
CA LYS A 162 -10.50 -12.53 -5.82
C LYS A 162 -10.30 -13.60 -4.75
N LYS A 163 -9.37 -14.54 -4.95
CA LYS A 163 -9.01 -15.54 -3.95
C LYS A 163 -8.34 -14.89 -2.74
N VAL A 164 -7.45 -13.90 -2.95
CA VAL A 164 -6.84 -13.12 -1.87
C VAL A 164 -7.90 -12.38 -1.05
N ARG A 165 -8.85 -11.69 -1.71
CA ARG A 165 -9.94 -10.99 -1.01
C ARG A 165 -10.79 -11.98 -0.20
N LYS A 166 -11.20 -13.08 -0.83
CA LYS A 166 -11.96 -14.11 -0.13
C LYS A 166 -11.22 -14.68 1.08
N LEU A 167 -9.94 -14.97 0.93
CA LEU A 167 -9.10 -15.49 2.03
C LEU A 167 -9.01 -14.47 3.18
N ALA A 168 -8.91 -13.18 2.86
CA ALA A 168 -8.94 -12.13 3.86
C ALA A 168 -10.29 -12.04 4.58
N ASP A 169 -11.40 -12.08 3.84
CA ASP A 169 -12.76 -12.05 4.40
C ASP A 169 -13.02 -13.25 5.32
N ASP A 170 -12.71 -14.47 4.86
CA ASP A 170 -12.93 -15.71 5.60
C ASP A 170 -12.14 -15.76 6.94
N ASN A 171 -11.04 -14.99 7.06
CA ASN A 171 -10.18 -14.98 8.25
C ASN A 171 -10.22 -13.66 9.04
N GLY A 172 -11.09 -12.72 8.68
CA GLY A 172 -11.17 -11.42 9.29
C GLY A 172 -9.83 -10.66 9.22
N ILE A 173 -9.23 -10.61 8.04
CA ILE A 173 -7.93 -9.99 7.74
C ILE A 173 -8.16 -8.73 6.92
N ILE A 174 -7.44 -7.66 7.24
CA ILE A 174 -7.47 -6.41 6.48
C ILE A 174 -6.62 -6.57 5.22
N LEU A 175 -7.20 -6.32 4.05
CA LEU A 175 -6.52 -6.30 2.77
C LEU A 175 -6.12 -4.88 2.40
N ILE A 176 -4.83 -4.65 2.20
CA ILE A 176 -4.27 -3.38 1.77
C ILE A 176 -3.68 -3.56 0.37
N PHE A 177 -4.16 -2.79 -0.59
CA PHE A 177 -3.55 -2.69 -1.91
C PHE A 177 -2.64 -1.46 -2.01
N ASP A 178 -1.40 -1.70 -2.43
CA ASP A 178 -0.43 -0.67 -2.76
C ASP A 178 -0.49 -0.40 -4.26
N GLU A 179 -0.99 0.75 -4.61
CA GLU A 179 -1.11 1.21 -5.99
C GLU A 179 -0.23 2.44 -6.29
N CYS A 180 0.80 2.67 -5.49
CA CYS A 180 1.76 3.76 -5.74
C CYS A 180 2.36 3.71 -7.14
N THR A 181 2.50 2.52 -7.74
CA THR A 181 3.05 2.34 -9.09
C THR A 181 1.99 2.03 -10.15
N SER A 182 0.75 1.78 -9.78
CA SER A 182 -0.33 1.42 -10.70
C SER A 182 -1.52 2.37 -10.70
N GLY A 183 -1.75 3.08 -9.60
CA GLY A 183 -2.88 3.99 -9.46
C GLY A 183 -2.88 5.14 -10.46
N PHE A 184 -4.05 5.48 -10.98
CA PHE A 184 -4.29 6.57 -11.93
C PHE A 184 -3.49 6.49 -13.25
N ARG A 185 -3.01 5.29 -13.63
CA ARG A 185 -2.27 5.10 -14.88
C ARG A 185 -3.11 4.40 -15.94
N GLU A 186 -3.28 3.09 -15.84
CA GLU A 186 -4.11 2.34 -16.78
C GLU A 186 -5.61 2.54 -16.53
N THR A 187 -6.00 2.68 -15.26
CA THR A 187 -7.39 2.85 -14.84
C THR A 187 -7.51 4.11 -13.99
N PHE A 188 -8.52 4.92 -14.25
CA PHE A 188 -8.82 6.09 -13.42
C PHE A 188 -9.27 5.62 -12.02
N GLY A 189 -8.47 5.98 -11.01
CA GLY A 189 -8.61 5.50 -9.65
C GLY A 189 -7.57 4.44 -9.29
N GLY A 190 -7.60 3.28 -9.91
CA GLY A 190 -6.63 2.22 -9.62
C GLY A 190 -6.99 0.88 -10.26
N LEU A 191 -6.02 -0.03 -10.34
CA LEU A 191 -6.21 -1.35 -10.95
C LEU A 191 -7.18 -2.24 -10.17
N HIS A 192 -7.34 -2.05 -8.86
CA HIS A 192 -8.34 -2.81 -8.09
C HIS A 192 -9.75 -2.61 -8.65
N LEU A 193 -10.07 -1.43 -9.21
CA LEU A 193 -11.34 -1.16 -9.89
C LEU A 193 -11.48 -1.98 -11.17
N LYS A 194 -10.40 -2.07 -11.98
CA LYS A 194 -10.36 -2.89 -13.20
C LYS A 194 -10.61 -4.36 -12.89
N TYR A 195 -9.99 -4.88 -11.84
CA TYR A 195 -10.14 -6.28 -11.43
C TYR A 195 -11.40 -6.55 -10.60
N ASN A 196 -12.15 -5.50 -10.26
CA ASN A 196 -13.34 -5.57 -9.44
C ASN A 196 -13.09 -6.33 -8.12
N VAL A 197 -12.05 -5.89 -7.40
CA VAL A 197 -11.67 -6.40 -6.07
C VAL A 197 -11.47 -5.23 -5.15
N VAL A 198 -12.35 -5.08 -4.17
CA VAL A 198 -12.32 -3.98 -3.21
C VAL A 198 -11.41 -4.32 -2.03
N PRO A 199 -10.37 -3.53 -1.77
CA PRO A 199 -9.56 -3.64 -0.55
C PRO A 199 -10.24 -2.92 0.63
N ASP A 200 -9.72 -3.13 1.83
CA ASP A 200 -10.09 -2.33 3.00
C ASP A 200 -9.33 -0.99 3.02
N ILE A 201 -8.10 -0.97 2.46
CA ILE A 201 -7.29 0.24 2.30
C ILE A 201 -6.61 0.17 0.92
N ALA A 202 -6.66 1.26 0.17
CA ALA A 202 -5.86 1.45 -1.04
C ALA A 202 -4.91 2.65 -0.88
N MET A 203 -3.73 2.55 -1.46
CA MET A 203 -2.72 3.61 -1.46
C MET A 203 -2.33 3.98 -2.89
N PHE A 204 -2.09 5.28 -3.14
CA PHE A 204 -1.75 5.82 -4.44
C PHE A 204 -0.52 6.71 -4.39
#